data_0aead0249c286ab427bac8c0858db60e
#
_entry.id   0aead0249c286ab427bac8c0858db60e
#
_cell.length_a   1.000
_cell.length_b   1.000
_cell.length_c   1.000
_cell.angle_alpha   90.00
_cell.angle_beta   90.00
_cell.angle_gamma   90.00
#
_symmetry.space_group_name_H-M   'P 1'
#
loop_
_entity.id
_entity.type
_entity.pdbx_description
1 polymer ?
#
loop_
_entity_poly.entity_id
_entity_poly.type
_entity_poly.pdbx_seq_one_letter_code
_entity_poly.pdbx_strand_id
1 'polypeptide(L)'
;KMAKEIGVPESHVILGGDHLGPLTWVDEDEASAMDKAEELVRLFVAAGYKKIHLDTSMRLASDPTDEMLSDETIAARGARLYAACEEEYQKLLEKNPEEKRPVYIIGSEVPIPGGAQEEEDSISVTKPAAVEKTLAAYKEQFEKVGMGDAFENIIGIVVQPGVEFGDDTVFHYNRVNAAELTAAMKKYEGVVMEGHSTDYQSPAGLK
;
A
#
# COMPACT_ATOMS: atom_id res chain seq x y z
N LYS A 1 -8.86 -22.95 -8.78
CA LYS A 1 -9.36 -23.65 -9.98
C LYS A 1 -8.30 -23.62 -11.10
N MET A 2 -7.92 -22.44 -11.60
CA MET A 2 -6.94 -22.29 -12.69
C MET A 2 -5.59 -22.93 -12.36
N ALA A 3 -5.00 -22.68 -11.19
CA ALA A 3 -3.73 -23.28 -10.78
C ALA A 3 -3.78 -24.83 -10.85
N LYS A 4 -4.87 -25.42 -10.37
CA LYS A 4 -5.09 -26.88 -10.42
C LYS A 4 -5.21 -27.40 -11.83
N GLU A 5 -5.85 -26.66 -12.75
CA GLU A 5 -6.03 -27.05 -14.15
C GLU A 5 -4.70 -27.08 -14.92
N ILE A 6 -3.75 -26.21 -14.58
CA ILE A 6 -2.41 -26.12 -15.19
C ILE A 6 -1.32 -26.83 -14.37
N GLY A 7 -1.68 -27.54 -13.31
CA GLY A 7 -0.76 -28.34 -12.50
C GLY A 7 0.16 -27.53 -11.58
N VAL A 8 -0.18 -26.26 -11.28
CA VAL A 8 0.56 -25.45 -10.32
C VAL A 8 0.04 -25.75 -8.91
N PRO A 9 0.92 -26.14 -7.95
CA PRO A 9 0.51 -26.34 -6.57
C PRO A 9 -0.11 -25.07 -5.99
N GLU A 10 -1.21 -25.17 -5.26
CA GLU A 10 -1.89 -24.03 -4.64
C GLU A 10 -0.97 -23.28 -3.66
N SER A 11 -0.04 -23.98 -3.01
CA SER A 11 0.99 -23.39 -2.14
C SER A 11 1.98 -22.46 -2.85
N HIS A 12 2.03 -22.49 -4.19
CA HIS A 12 2.85 -21.59 -5.00
C HIS A 12 2.08 -20.36 -5.48
N VAL A 13 0.80 -20.22 -5.11
CA VAL A 13 -0.04 -19.09 -5.49
C VAL A 13 -0.30 -18.23 -4.26
N ILE A 14 0.11 -16.96 -4.33
CA ILE A 14 -0.19 -15.96 -3.32
C ILE A 14 -1.24 -15.02 -3.91
N LEU A 15 -2.37 -14.88 -3.21
CA LEU A 15 -3.38 -13.90 -3.58
C LEU A 15 -3.03 -12.57 -2.91
N GLY A 16 -2.91 -11.52 -3.72
CA GLY A 16 -2.67 -10.15 -3.27
C GLY A 16 -3.83 -9.23 -3.65
N GLY A 17 -4.30 -8.42 -2.71
CA GLY A 17 -5.17 -7.29 -2.95
C GLY A 17 -4.32 -6.02 -3.01
N ASP A 18 -4.56 -5.20 -4.02
CA ASP A 18 -3.81 -3.97 -4.24
C ASP A 18 -4.73 -2.75 -4.22
N HIS A 19 -4.24 -1.60 -3.73
CA HIS A 19 -5.00 -0.37 -3.55
C HIS A 19 -6.35 -0.57 -2.82
N LEU A 20 -6.35 -1.38 -1.75
CA LEU A 20 -7.57 -1.61 -0.97
C LEU A 20 -7.82 -0.45 -0.02
N GLY A 21 -8.93 0.22 -0.24
CA GLY A 21 -9.32 1.40 0.52
C GLY A 21 -10.62 2.01 0.00
N PRO A 22 -10.92 3.26 0.36
CA PRO A 22 -12.19 3.90 0.04
C PRO A 22 -12.30 4.48 -1.38
N LEU A 23 -11.37 4.19 -2.30
CA LEU A 23 -11.31 4.79 -3.64
C LEU A 23 -12.64 4.75 -4.40
N THR A 24 -13.39 3.66 -4.30
CA THR A 24 -14.68 3.50 -5.00
C THR A 24 -15.77 4.43 -4.45
N TRP A 25 -15.57 4.98 -3.26
CA TRP A 25 -16.57 5.77 -2.53
C TRP A 25 -16.09 7.19 -2.21
N VAL A 26 -15.22 7.75 -3.04
CA VAL A 26 -14.65 9.10 -2.84
C VAL A 26 -15.70 10.22 -2.81
N ASP A 27 -16.86 10.00 -3.42
CA ASP A 27 -17.98 10.94 -3.44
C ASP A 27 -18.85 10.87 -2.16
N GLU A 28 -18.49 10.02 -1.20
CA GLU A 28 -19.20 9.87 0.07
C GLU A 28 -18.42 10.53 1.23
N ASP A 29 -19.13 10.77 2.34
CA ASP A 29 -18.47 11.21 3.58
C ASP A 29 -17.55 10.13 4.15
N GLU A 30 -16.60 10.53 5.00
CA GLU A 30 -15.59 9.64 5.56
C GLU A 30 -16.20 8.44 6.30
N ALA A 31 -17.25 8.65 7.08
CA ALA A 31 -17.85 7.56 7.85
C ALA A 31 -18.38 6.47 6.93
N SER A 32 -19.19 6.88 5.94
CA SER A 32 -19.80 5.97 4.96
C SER A 32 -18.76 5.27 4.09
N ALA A 33 -17.79 6.02 3.57
CA ALA A 33 -16.75 5.48 2.70
C ALA A 33 -15.84 4.49 3.43
N MET A 34 -15.44 4.82 4.66
CA MET A 34 -14.57 3.97 5.46
C MET A 34 -15.29 2.72 5.98
N ASP A 35 -16.58 2.78 6.33
CA ASP A 35 -17.36 1.59 6.70
C ASP A 35 -17.38 0.57 5.55
N LYS A 36 -17.56 1.04 4.32
CA LYS A 36 -17.52 0.18 3.12
C LYS A 36 -16.12 -0.34 2.81
N ALA A 37 -15.10 0.47 3.04
CA ALA A 37 -13.71 0.04 2.86
C ALA A 37 -13.31 -1.03 3.89
N GLU A 38 -13.80 -0.95 5.13
CA GLU A 38 -13.63 -2.02 6.12
C GLU A 38 -14.29 -3.33 5.67
N GLU A 39 -15.52 -3.25 5.19
CA GLU A 39 -16.21 -4.46 4.67
C GLU A 39 -15.42 -5.06 3.50
N LEU A 40 -14.91 -4.21 2.58
CA LEU A 40 -14.08 -4.66 1.47
C LEU A 40 -12.85 -5.44 1.95
N VAL A 41 -12.05 -4.88 2.87
CA VAL A 41 -10.82 -5.55 3.32
C VAL A 41 -11.12 -6.82 4.12
N ARG A 42 -12.21 -6.86 4.91
CA ARG A 42 -12.68 -8.07 5.59
C ARG A 42 -12.99 -9.18 4.58
N LEU A 43 -13.68 -8.85 3.48
CA LEU A 43 -14.00 -9.80 2.42
C LEU A 43 -12.75 -10.34 1.72
N PHE A 44 -11.73 -9.50 1.49
CA PHE A 44 -10.46 -9.94 0.94
C PHE A 44 -9.75 -10.93 1.88
N VAL A 45 -9.67 -10.63 3.18
CA VAL A 45 -9.07 -11.53 4.17
C VAL A 45 -9.87 -12.84 4.25
N ALA A 46 -11.21 -12.78 4.33
CA ALA A 46 -12.09 -13.95 4.36
C ALA A 46 -11.95 -14.82 3.10
N ALA A 47 -11.68 -14.21 1.95
CA ALA A 47 -11.43 -14.92 0.68
C ALA A 47 -10.03 -15.55 0.58
N GLY A 48 -9.17 -15.36 1.58
CA GLY A 48 -7.84 -15.98 1.65
C GLY A 48 -6.72 -15.16 1.02
N TYR A 49 -6.91 -13.87 0.79
CA TYR A 49 -5.84 -12.97 0.36
C TYR A 49 -4.80 -12.83 1.46
N LYS A 50 -3.50 -12.90 1.11
CA LYS A 50 -2.39 -12.91 2.06
C LYS A 50 -1.43 -11.72 1.93
N LYS A 51 -1.47 -10.97 0.86
CA LYS A 51 -0.82 -9.67 0.70
C LYS A 51 -1.93 -8.63 0.55
N ILE A 52 -1.98 -7.67 1.46
CA ILE A 52 -2.99 -6.61 1.49
C ILE A 52 -2.28 -5.27 1.43
N HIS A 53 -2.47 -4.53 0.32
CA HIS A 53 -2.03 -3.16 0.24
C HIS A 53 -3.18 -2.24 0.67
N LEU A 54 -2.97 -1.52 1.76
CA LEU A 54 -3.91 -0.56 2.32
C LEU A 54 -3.61 0.83 1.75
N ASP A 55 -4.48 1.30 0.87
CA ASP A 55 -4.37 2.63 0.27
C ASP A 55 -5.54 3.52 0.72
N THR A 56 -5.21 4.55 1.46
CA THR A 56 -6.15 5.53 2.02
C THR A 56 -5.75 6.97 1.69
N SER A 57 -4.98 7.14 0.63
CA SER A 57 -4.44 8.43 0.19
C SER A 57 -5.42 9.32 -0.54
N MET A 58 -6.53 8.75 -1.01
CA MET A 58 -7.55 9.51 -1.75
C MET A 58 -8.39 10.39 -0.85
N ARG A 59 -8.80 11.55 -1.38
CA ARG A 59 -9.76 12.42 -0.71
C ARG A 59 -11.16 11.85 -0.77
N LEU A 60 -11.90 12.09 0.29
CA LEU A 60 -13.33 11.80 0.39
C LEU A 60 -14.13 13.10 0.34
N ALA A 61 -15.43 13.01 0.12
CA ALA A 61 -16.27 14.20 -0.04
C ALA A 61 -16.27 15.15 1.17
N SER A 62 -16.00 14.65 2.36
CA SER A 62 -15.89 15.44 3.59
C SER A 62 -14.50 16.04 3.84
N ASP A 63 -13.50 15.71 3.03
CA ASP A 63 -12.14 16.22 3.22
C ASP A 63 -11.98 17.64 2.68
N PRO A 64 -11.09 18.46 3.26
CA PRO A 64 -10.76 19.78 2.72
C PRO A 64 -10.29 19.69 1.27
N THR A 65 -10.77 20.61 0.43
CA THR A 65 -10.46 20.61 -1.02
C THR A 65 -9.22 21.42 -1.38
N ASP A 66 -8.79 22.30 -0.50
CA ASP A 66 -7.73 23.28 -0.68
C ASP A 66 -6.38 22.85 -0.10
N GLU A 67 -6.35 21.72 0.63
CA GLU A 67 -5.15 21.19 1.24
C GLU A 67 -4.94 19.73 0.84
N MET A 68 -3.69 19.27 0.83
CA MET A 68 -3.38 17.85 0.72
C MET A 68 -3.77 17.12 2.00
N LEU A 69 -4.20 15.85 1.89
CA LEU A 69 -4.41 15.03 3.08
C LEU A 69 -3.13 14.92 3.89
N SER A 70 -3.26 15.05 5.21
CA SER A 70 -2.13 14.87 6.10
C SER A 70 -1.74 13.39 6.20
N ASP A 71 -0.47 13.11 6.47
CA ASP A 71 -0.01 11.74 6.73
C ASP A 71 -0.76 11.12 7.92
N GLU A 72 -1.15 11.94 8.91
CA GLU A 72 -1.93 11.49 10.06
C GLU A 72 -3.31 10.99 9.65
N THR A 73 -4.01 11.72 8.76
CA THR A 73 -5.33 11.31 8.25
C THR A 73 -5.21 10.02 7.45
N ILE A 74 -4.24 9.96 6.53
CA ILE A 74 -3.98 8.77 5.72
C ILE A 74 -3.66 7.56 6.62
N ALA A 75 -2.75 7.74 7.58
CA ALA A 75 -2.36 6.68 8.50
C ALA A 75 -3.49 6.26 9.46
N ALA A 76 -4.33 7.19 9.92
CA ALA A 76 -5.48 6.87 10.77
C ALA A 76 -6.50 5.98 10.03
N ARG A 77 -6.82 6.33 8.78
CA ARG A 77 -7.66 5.50 7.91
C ARG A 77 -7.02 4.14 7.64
N GLY A 78 -5.73 4.11 7.33
CA GLY A 78 -4.98 2.87 7.12
C GLY A 78 -4.96 1.97 8.36
N ALA A 79 -4.76 2.53 9.55
CA ALA A 79 -4.79 1.80 10.81
C ALA A 79 -6.18 1.23 11.11
N ARG A 80 -7.25 1.95 10.77
CA ARG A 80 -8.63 1.48 10.86
C ARG A 80 -8.87 0.25 9.98
N LEU A 81 -8.42 0.29 8.72
CA LEU A 81 -8.53 -0.85 7.79
C LEU A 81 -7.67 -2.04 8.23
N TYR A 82 -6.45 -1.79 8.73
CA TYR A 82 -5.61 -2.83 9.31
C TYR A 82 -6.31 -3.56 10.44
N ALA A 83 -6.89 -2.82 11.39
CA ALA A 83 -7.65 -3.41 12.50
C ALA A 83 -8.80 -4.28 12.00
N ALA A 84 -9.54 -3.83 10.97
CA ALA A 84 -10.60 -4.60 10.35
C ALA A 84 -10.10 -5.92 9.72
N CYS A 85 -8.94 -5.89 9.07
CA CYS A 85 -8.30 -7.10 8.54
C CYS A 85 -7.93 -8.08 9.66
N GLU A 86 -7.31 -7.58 10.73
CA GLU A 86 -6.88 -8.41 11.85
C GLU A 86 -8.06 -9.04 12.61
N GLU A 87 -9.14 -8.30 12.82
CA GLU A 87 -10.36 -8.84 13.40
C GLU A 87 -10.93 -10.01 12.55
N GLU A 88 -10.91 -9.87 11.22
CA GLU A 88 -11.38 -10.94 10.34
C GLU A 88 -10.40 -12.12 10.34
N TYR A 89 -9.09 -11.87 10.37
CA TYR A 89 -8.10 -12.93 10.53
C TYR A 89 -8.30 -13.73 11.82
N GLN A 90 -8.59 -13.07 12.95
CA GLN A 90 -8.85 -13.79 14.21
C GLN A 90 -10.05 -14.73 14.10
N LYS A 91 -11.14 -14.34 13.42
CA LYS A 91 -12.29 -15.22 13.15
C LYS A 91 -11.92 -16.42 12.28
N LEU A 92 -10.99 -16.25 11.35
CA LEU A 92 -10.49 -17.36 10.53
C LEU A 92 -9.60 -18.30 11.36
N LEU A 93 -8.75 -17.74 12.22
CA LEU A 93 -7.86 -18.49 13.10
C LEU A 93 -8.64 -19.35 14.12
N GLU A 94 -9.77 -18.85 14.63
CA GLU A 94 -10.68 -19.64 15.49
C GLU A 94 -11.24 -20.88 14.76
N LYS A 95 -11.48 -20.77 13.46
CA LYS A 95 -11.99 -21.88 12.63
C LYS A 95 -10.89 -22.82 12.13
N ASN A 96 -9.71 -22.29 11.89
CA ASN A 96 -8.54 -22.99 11.39
C ASN A 96 -7.27 -22.48 12.10
N PRO A 97 -6.78 -23.18 13.15
CA PRO A 97 -5.57 -22.76 13.89
C PRO A 97 -4.29 -22.68 13.06
N GLU A 98 -4.27 -23.31 11.86
CA GLU A 98 -3.14 -23.26 10.92
C GLU A 98 -3.28 -22.11 9.90
N GLU A 99 -4.28 -21.23 10.07
CA GLU A 99 -4.52 -20.11 9.17
C GLU A 99 -3.34 -19.14 9.17
N LYS A 100 -2.84 -18.80 7.99
CA LYS A 100 -1.71 -17.88 7.86
C LYS A 100 -2.18 -16.45 7.95
N ARG A 101 -1.49 -15.67 8.80
CA ARG A 101 -1.73 -14.23 8.92
C ARG A 101 -1.44 -13.53 7.60
N PRO A 102 -2.24 -12.55 7.18
CA PRO A 102 -1.90 -11.65 6.07
C PRO A 102 -0.66 -10.81 6.41
N VAL A 103 0.04 -10.38 5.37
CA VAL A 103 1.07 -9.35 5.45
C VAL A 103 0.57 -8.10 4.72
N TYR A 104 1.08 -6.94 5.12
CA TYR A 104 0.53 -5.69 4.66
C TYR A 104 1.56 -4.80 4.00
N ILE A 105 1.09 -4.04 3.02
CA ILE A 105 1.79 -2.93 2.41
C ILE A 105 1.03 -1.66 2.79
N ILE A 106 1.74 -0.60 3.13
CA ILE A 106 1.18 0.71 3.47
C ILE A 106 1.75 1.79 2.56
N GLY A 107 1.16 2.96 2.60
CA GLY A 107 1.59 4.09 1.78
C GLY A 107 0.93 4.10 0.41
N SER A 108 1.24 5.15 -0.32
CA SER A 108 0.76 5.37 -1.67
C SER A 108 1.83 6.09 -2.46
N GLU A 109 1.71 6.08 -3.77
CA GLU A 109 2.56 6.89 -4.62
C GLU A 109 2.29 8.38 -4.36
N VAL A 110 3.32 9.12 -3.99
CA VAL A 110 3.30 10.57 -3.86
C VAL A 110 4.43 11.14 -4.69
N PRO A 111 4.17 12.08 -5.58
CA PRO A 111 2.91 12.80 -5.81
C PRO A 111 1.84 11.95 -6.45
N ILE A 112 0.58 12.33 -6.20
CA ILE A 112 -0.62 11.69 -6.77
C ILE A 112 -0.48 11.63 -8.29
N PRO A 113 -0.78 10.49 -8.94
CA PRO A 113 -0.85 10.41 -10.40
C PRO A 113 -1.77 11.51 -10.94
N GLY A 114 -1.24 12.37 -11.84
CA GLY A 114 -1.93 13.56 -12.36
C GLY A 114 -1.47 14.89 -11.76
N GLY A 115 -0.56 14.90 -10.78
CA GLY A 115 0.10 16.12 -10.28
C GLY A 115 1.22 16.65 -11.18
N ALA A 116 1.76 15.84 -12.07
CA ALA A 116 2.72 16.26 -13.09
C ALA A 116 1.97 16.76 -14.33
N GLN A 117 1.38 17.96 -14.27
CA GLN A 117 0.87 18.67 -15.45
C GLN A 117 1.94 19.51 -16.14
N GLU A 118 3.18 19.39 -15.75
CA GLU A 118 4.33 19.98 -16.44
C GLU A 118 5.18 18.84 -17.01
N GLU A 119 5.60 19.00 -18.27
CA GLU A 119 6.53 18.13 -18.96
C GLU A 119 7.89 18.15 -18.21
N GLU A 120 7.99 17.36 -17.13
CA GLU A 120 9.27 17.10 -16.50
C GLU A 120 9.95 15.95 -17.24
N ASP A 121 11.18 16.16 -17.69
CA ASP A 121 12.05 15.14 -18.30
C ASP A 121 12.38 13.98 -17.33
N SER A 122 11.90 14.02 -16.09
CA SER A 122 12.12 12.98 -15.09
C SER A 122 11.06 12.98 -14.00
N ILE A 123 10.66 11.79 -13.55
CA ILE A 123 9.79 11.62 -12.38
C ILE A 123 10.64 11.71 -11.10
N SER A 124 10.17 12.49 -10.14
CA SER A 124 10.87 12.66 -8.87
C SER A 124 10.77 11.43 -8.00
N VAL A 125 11.91 10.94 -7.50
CA VAL A 125 11.98 9.83 -6.55
C VAL A 125 11.48 10.27 -5.18
N THR A 126 10.75 9.39 -4.49
CA THR A 126 10.31 9.61 -3.10
C THR A 126 11.50 9.96 -2.20
N LYS A 127 11.40 11.08 -1.49
CA LYS A 127 12.47 11.52 -0.60
C LYS A 127 12.50 10.68 0.68
N PRO A 128 13.68 10.35 1.24
CA PRO A 128 13.81 9.63 2.48
C PRO A 128 12.97 10.19 3.63
N ALA A 129 12.95 11.52 3.78
CA ALA A 129 12.17 12.19 4.83
C ALA A 129 10.65 11.96 4.70
N ALA A 130 10.13 11.79 3.49
CA ALA A 130 8.72 11.47 3.26
C ALA A 130 8.40 10.06 3.77
N VAL A 131 9.25 9.07 3.44
CA VAL A 131 9.11 7.69 3.96
C VAL A 131 9.15 7.69 5.49
N GLU A 132 10.14 8.37 6.09
CA GLU A 132 10.28 8.46 7.55
C GLU A 132 9.03 9.05 8.20
N LYS A 133 8.47 10.10 7.60
CA LYS A 133 7.25 10.76 8.08
C LYS A 133 6.03 9.84 7.99
N THR A 134 5.85 9.18 6.85
CA THR A 134 4.76 8.21 6.65
C THR A 134 4.84 7.06 7.65
N LEU A 135 6.01 6.43 7.81
CA LEU A 135 6.19 5.33 8.77
C LEU A 135 5.94 5.76 10.21
N ALA A 136 6.38 6.97 10.59
CA ALA A 136 6.14 7.53 11.92
C ALA A 136 4.64 7.76 12.17
N ALA A 137 3.92 8.33 11.18
CA ALA A 137 2.48 8.55 11.28
C ALA A 137 1.72 7.22 11.43
N TYR A 138 2.03 6.21 10.63
CA TYR A 138 1.41 4.88 10.75
C TYR A 138 1.69 4.25 12.12
N LYS A 139 2.92 4.34 12.62
CA LYS A 139 3.26 3.82 13.95
C LYS A 139 2.42 4.42 15.04
N GLU A 140 2.29 5.76 15.03
CA GLU A 140 1.45 6.47 16.00
C GLU A 140 -0.01 6.06 15.91
N GLN A 141 -0.56 5.94 14.69
CA GLN A 141 -1.97 5.59 14.52
C GLN A 141 -2.25 4.13 14.86
N PHE A 142 -1.35 3.19 14.58
CA PHE A 142 -1.47 1.81 15.04
C PHE A 142 -1.49 1.71 16.57
N GLU A 143 -0.64 2.48 17.27
CA GLU A 143 -0.66 2.55 18.73
C GLU A 143 -2.02 3.05 19.26
N LYS A 144 -2.61 4.08 18.62
CA LYS A 144 -3.93 4.64 19.01
C LYS A 144 -5.08 3.64 18.86
N VAL A 145 -5.04 2.76 17.89
CA VAL A 145 -6.06 1.70 17.70
C VAL A 145 -5.72 0.39 18.43
N GLY A 146 -4.69 0.39 19.25
CA GLY A 146 -4.29 -0.79 20.05
C GLY A 146 -3.55 -1.87 19.25
N MET A 147 -3.01 -1.51 18.07
CA MET A 147 -2.27 -2.40 17.17
C MET A 147 -0.77 -2.04 17.15
N GLY A 148 -0.16 -1.84 18.32
CA GLY A 148 1.24 -1.42 18.42
C GLY A 148 2.27 -2.41 17.84
N ASP A 149 1.89 -3.68 17.68
CA ASP A 149 2.67 -4.75 17.03
C ASP A 149 2.47 -4.82 15.50
N ALA A 150 1.66 -3.92 14.90
CA ALA A 150 1.30 -3.97 13.48
C ALA A 150 2.53 -4.00 12.55
N PHE A 151 3.62 -3.33 12.92
CA PHE A 151 4.85 -3.31 12.11
C PHE A 151 5.53 -4.67 11.97
N GLU A 152 5.23 -5.66 12.77
CA GLU A 152 5.69 -7.04 12.57
C GLU A 152 5.08 -7.67 11.30
N ASN A 153 3.96 -7.13 10.82
CA ASN A 153 3.22 -7.61 9.65
C ASN A 153 3.25 -6.64 8.47
N ILE A 154 3.80 -5.44 8.66
CA ILE A 154 4.05 -4.49 7.56
C ILE A 154 5.34 -4.89 6.88
N ILE A 155 5.24 -5.46 5.69
CA ILE A 155 6.40 -5.93 4.92
C ILE A 155 6.84 -4.99 3.81
N GLY A 156 6.07 -3.96 3.52
CA GLY A 156 6.43 -3.01 2.49
C GLY A 156 5.77 -1.64 2.64
N ILE A 157 6.40 -0.68 2.02
CA ILE A 157 5.87 0.68 1.84
C ILE A 157 5.94 1.06 0.37
N VAL A 158 4.82 1.61 -0.15
CA VAL A 158 4.77 2.12 -1.52
C VAL A 158 5.62 3.37 -1.63
N VAL A 159 6.44 3.42 -2.66
CA VAL A 159 7.31 4.54 -2.99
C VAL A 159 7.35 4.78 -4.49
N GLN A 160 7.63 6.00 -4.91
CA GLN A 160 8.00 6.29 -6.30
C GLN A 160 9.53 6.15 -6.46
N PRO A 161 10.01 5.07 -7.09
CA PRO A 161 11.44 4.87 -7.30
C PRO A 161 11.99 5.58 -8.54
N GLY A 162 11.19 6.41 -9.20
CA GLY A 162 11.53 7.11 -10.43
C GLY A 162 11.17 6.32 -11.70
N VAL A 163 10.12 5.50 -11.63
CA VAL A 163 9.60 4.74 -12.79
C VAL A 163 8.16 5.14 -13.06
N GLU A 164 7.79 5.25 -14.31
CA GLU A 164 6.40 5.49 -14.73
C GLU A 164 6.29 5.15 -16.22
N PHE A 165 5.06 5.06 -16.72
CA PHE A 165 4.79 5.02 -18.15
C PHE A 165 3.52 5.78 -18.49
N GLY A 166 3.52 6.38 -19.67
CA GLY A 166 2.37 7.01 -20.29
C GLY A 166 2.00 6.28 -21.58
N ASP A 167 1.19 6.91 -22.41
CA ASP A 167 0.72 6.33 -23.68
C ASP A 167 1.88 6.05 -24.64
N ASP A 168 2.91 6.91 -24.66
CA ASP A 168 4.04 6.89 -25.60
C ASP A 168 5.41 7.07 -24.91
N THR A 169 5.45 7.18 -23.59
CA THR A 169 6.66 7.43 -22.80
C THR A 169 6.87 6.37 -21.73
N VAL A 170 8.15 6.06 -21.45
CA VAL A 170 8.56 5.20 -20.34
C VAL A 170 9.70 5.87 -19.58
N PHE A 171 9.48 6.14 -18.30
CA PHE A 171 10.53 6.60 -17.40
C PHE A 171 11.24 5.40 -16.81
N HIS A 172 12.48 5.20 -17.24
CA HIS A 172 13.27 4.05 -16.81
C HIS A 172 13.91 4.26 -15.44
N TYR A 173 13.96 3.21 -14.65
CA TYR A 173 14.64 3.21 -13.37
C TYR A 173 16.09 3.68 -13.47
N ASN A 174 16.43 4.64 -12.63
CA ASN A 174 17.78 5.14 -12.50
C ASN A 174 18.31 4.93 -11.07
N ARG A 175 19.23 3.99 -10.95
CA ARG A 175 19.82 3.61 -9.66
C ARG A 175 20.49 4.77 -8.91
N VAL A 176 21.04 5.74 -9.65
CA VAL A 176 21.70 6.92 -9.05
C VAL A 176 20.64 7.82 -8.39
N ASN A 177 19.52 8.03 -9.07
CA ASN A 177 18.43 8.86 -8.55
C ASN A 177 17.76 8.22 -7.32
N ALA A 178 17.65 6.89 -7.29
CA ALA A 178 17.05 6.13 -6.19
C ALA A 178 18.03 5.82 -5.04
N ALA A 179 19.29 6.22 -5.12
CA ALA A 179 20.32 5.80 -4.17
C ALA A 179 20.05 6.26 -2.74
N GLU A 180 19.60 7.49 -2.53
CA GLU A 180 19.28 8.02 -1.20
C GLU A 180 18.10 7.30 -0.56
N LEU A 181 17.05 7.08 -1.35
CA LEU A 181 15.88 6.32 -0.91
C LEU A 181 16.27 4.88 -0.52
N THR A 182 17.02 4.20 -1.39
CA THR A 182 17.51 2.84 -1.13
C THR A 182 18.38 2.77 0.13
N ALA A 183 19.23 3.77 0.37
CA ALA A 183 20.05 3.83 1.58
C ALA A 183 19.21 4.05 2.85
N ALA A 184 18.18 4.89 2.77
CA ALA A 184 17.27 5.16 3.89
C ALA A 184 16.47 3.92 4.27
N MET A 185 15.98 3.16 3.30
CA MET A 185 15.19 1.95 3.55
C MET A 185 15.94 0.85 4.29
N LYS A 186 17.27 0.82 4.20
CA LYS A 186 18.10 -0.15 4.97
C LYS A 186 17.98 -0.03 6.49
N LYS A 187 17.44 1.09 6.99
CA LYS A 187 17.18 1.27 8.43
C LYS A 187 15.96 0.48 8.91
N TYR A 188 15.08 0.08 8.00
CA TYR A 188 13.80 -0.57 8.30
C TYR A 188 13.89 -2.06 7.95
N GLU A 189 14.44 -2.84 8.89
CA GLU A 189 14.57 -4.27 8.72
C GLU A 189 13.18 -4.92 8.55
N GLY A 190 13.03 -5.78 7.54
CA GLY A 190 11.76 -6.45 7.24
C GLY A 190 10.79 -5.66 6.35
N VAL A 191 11.04 -4.37 6.10
CA VAL A 191 10.20 -3.54 5.22
C VAL A 191 10.90 -3.31 3.89
N VAL A 192 10.26 -3.67 2.79
CA VAL A 192 10.78 -3.43 1.43
C VAL A 192 10.06 -2.27 0.75
N MET A 193 10.66 -1.72 -0.29
CA MET A 193 10.00 -0.78 -1.18
C MET A 193 9.08 -1.53 -2.13
N GLU A 194 7.86 -1.05 -2.29
CA GLU A 194 6.97 -1.46 -3.36
C GLU A 194 6.84 -0.32 -4.36
N GLY A 195 7.29 -0.54 -5.58
CA GLY A 195 7.16 0.40 -6.69
C GLY A 195 6.12 -0.10 -7.68
N HIS A 196 5.26 0.79 -8.15
CA HIS A 196 4.25 0.51 -9.17
C HIS A 196 4.73 0.98 -10.55
N SER A 197 3.88 0.88 -11.58
CA SER A 197 4.17 1.36 -12.94
C SER A 197 5.46 0.78 -13.55
N THR A 198 5.77 -0.48 -13.23
CA THR A 198 7.03 -1.13 -13.65
C THR A 198 6.91 -1.95 -14.94
N ASP A 199 5.76 -1.95 -15.59
CA ASP A 199 5.41 -2.87 -16.69
C ASP A 199 6.36 -2.85 -17.87
N TYR A 200 6.89 -1.69 -18.24
CA TYR A 200 7.78 -1.51 -19.39
C TYR A 200 9.25 -1.34 -19.02
N GLN A 201 9.60 -1.66 -17.77
CA GLN A 201 10.98 -1.58 -17.34
C GLN A 201 11.84 -2.70 -17.97
N SER A 202 13.11 -2.38 -18.18
CA SER A 202 14.06 -3.38 -18.65
C SER A 202 14.34 -4.45 -17.58
N PRO A 203 14.77 -5.68 -17.95
CA PRO A 203 15.19 -6.69 -16.98
C PRO A 203 16.30 -6.22 -16.03
N ALA A 204 17.10 -5.24 -16.44
CA ALA A 204 18.13 -4.64 -15.59
C ALA A 204 17.52 -3.63 -14.59
N GLY A 205 16.46 -2.92 -14.97
CA GLY A 205 15.73 -2.01 -14.10
C GLY A 205 14.93 -2.74 -13.01
N LEU A 206 14.49 -3.97 -13.29
CA LEU A 206 13.74 -4.81 -12.34
C LEU A 206 14.63 -5.60 -11.37
N LYS A 207 15.95 -5.58 -11.52
CA LYS A 207 16.95 -6.24 -10.66
C LYS A 207 17.62 -5.28 -9.70
#